data_df082be0dc37d882f235b3be65ea8255
#
_entry.id   df082be0dc37d882f235b3be65ea8255
#
_cell.length_a   1.000
_cell.length_b   1.000
_cell.length_c   1.000
_cell.angle_alpha   90.00
_cell.angle_beta   90.00
_cell.angle_gamma   90.00
#
_symmetry.space_group_name_H-M   'P 1'
#
loop_
_entity.id
_entity.type
_entity.pdbx_description
1 polymer ?
#
loop_
_entity_poly.entity_id
_entity_poly.type
_entity_poly.pdbx_seq_one_letter_code
_entity_poly.pdbx_strand_id
1 'polypeptide(L)'
;RVVTMKFLLSLSCCAVLAGVRMACFGADAMSSEYRELWGPSVQAEIDARIEKHRKADAVVAGFKPGTAVEVEQLTHDFKFGAHIFNFDQLGSREANDAYKATFTNLLNAATVAYYWSSYEPVKGRFRHAAGPHDTAAFWDGVAALSAEEKYNRYVEYRRPAPDPILDFCAANGIDAHGHAMIYRVSQPDWVTNAAPTDAEQIGLYRAHIRELAEHVGTRVSQWDVVNESVRRDAPVDAPDDTVFWGDPSRHVPAGYTLACYDEAAKCLPKGVGAAINEACVIDDVYLAFVKSLMDRGAKIDIVGLQFHIFNAEEMVGLAKGAHKGRRGYCYTPARIKATLEKADRLGRPSHISEITVPAPEETPWGEAVQAEALRDLYRLWFSWPSVYRITYWNLVDFTYHKESLASGFYGRDMRKKAVYHVLDRLINHDWKTRLSLKSSPDGSVSFRGFRGTYRVRGIGADGQPCEKSLNVR
;
A
#
# COMPACT_ATOMS: atom_id res chain seq x y z
N ARG A 1 13.33 -24.60 68.81
CA ARG A 1 12.72 -25.01 67.50
C ARG A 1 12.36 -23.75 66.78
N VAL A 2 13.19 -23.39 65.79
CA VAL A 2 13.04 -22.22 64.92
C VAL A 2 12.35 -22.70 63.65
N VAL A 3 11.24 -22.11 63.29
CA VAL A 3 10.54 -22.37 62.03
C VAL A 3 10.87 -21.22 61.11
N THR A 4 11.59 -21.53 60.04
CA THR A 4 11.97 -20.60 58.99
C THR A 4 10.84 -20.52 57.95
N MET A 5 10.20 -19.36 57.86
CA MET A 5 9.18 -19.07 56.85
C MET A 5 9.80 -18.42 55.63
N LYS A 6 9.82 -19.13 54.51
CA LYS A 6 10.25 -18.61 53.20
C LYS A 6 9.14 -17.75 52.62
N PHE A 7 9.38 -16.47 52.47
CA PHE A 7 8.52 -15.55 51.65
C PHE A 7 8.84 -15.75 50.18
N LEU A 8 7.89 -16.25 49.41
CA LEU A 8 7.86 -16.20 47.99
C LEU A 8 7.24 -14.85 47.57
N LEU A 9 8.06 -13.94 47.06
CA LEU A 9 7.58 -12.74 46.38
C LEU A 9 7.16 -13.14 44.97
N SER A 10 5.84 -13.24 44.72
CA SER A 10 5.30 -13.29 43.40
C SER A 10 5.21 -11.86 42.88
N LEU A 11 6.03 -11.54 41.87
CA LEU A 11 5.85 -10.33 41.08
C LEU A 11 4.59 -10.49 40.19
N SER A 12 3.47 -9.96 40.65
CA SER A 12 2.27 -9.77 39.83
C SER A 12 2.47 -8.50 38.99
N CYS A 13 2.85 -8.69 37.74
CA CYS A 13 2.84 -7.63 36.75
C CYS A 13 1.37 -7.39 36.36
N CYS A 14 0.70 -6.44 37.04
CA CYS A 14 -0.61 -5.95 36.61
C CYS A 14 -0.45 -5.18 35.31
N ALA A 15 -0.67 -5.83 34.19
CA ALA A 15 -0.97 -5.16 32.94
C ALA A 15 -2.34 -4.47 33.10
N VAL A 16 -2.33 -3.17 33.30
CA VAL A 16 -3.54 -2.35 33.20
C VAL A 16 -3.94 -2.30 31.74
N LEU A 17 -4.82 -3.21 31.33
CA LEU A 17 -5.59 -3.12 30.10
C LEU A 17 -6.55 -1.92 30.24
N ALA A 18 -6.08 -0.75 29.86
CA ALA A 18 -6.95 0.40 29.62
C ALA A 18 -7.78 0.12 28.39
N GLY A 19 -8.89 -0.60 28.57
CA GLY A 19 -9.93 -0.74 27.57
C GLY A 19 -10.60 0.62 27.33
N VAL A 20 -10.01 1.43 26.47
CA VAL A 20 -10.70 2.59 25.91
C VAL A 20 -11.78 2.00 24.98
N ARG A 21 -13.03 2.04 25.46
CA ARG A 21 -14.20 1.77 24.62
C ARG A 21 -14.10 2.67 23.39
N MET A 22 -13.87 2.06 22.23
CA MET A 22 -14.08 2.71 20.94
C MET A 22 -15.45 3.37 20.98
N ALA A 23 -15.51 4.66 20.64
CA ALA A 23 -16.78 5.31 20.35
C ALA A 23 -17.52 4.42 19.36
N CYS A 24 -18.70 3.96 19.74
CA CYS A 24 -19.55 3.07 18.96
C CYS A 24 -19.91 3.75 17.64
N PHE A 25 -19.13 3.53 16.59
CA PHE A 25 -19.66 3.59 15.26
C PHE A 25 -20.65 2.40 15.18
N GLY A 26 -21.91 2.67 15.00
CA GLY A 26 -23.08 1.81 15.09
C GLY A 26 -22.79 0.32 15.33
N ALA A 27 -23.23 -0.21 16.46
CA ALA A 27 -22.92 -1.56 16.94
C ALA A 27 -23.32 -2.71 15.99
N ASP A 28 -23.89 -2.43 14.82
CA ASP A 28 -24.47 -3.35 13.86
C ASP A 28 -24.09 -3.13 12.38
N ALA A 29 -22.90 -2.58 12.10
CA ALA A 29 -22.48 -2.40 10.71
C ALA A 29 -22.26 -3.76 10.02
N MET A 30 -21.67 -4.73 10.72
CA MET A 30 -21.38 -6.07 10.22
C MET A 30 -22.28 -7.12 10.87
N SER A 31 -22.67 -8.13 10.10
CA SER A 31 -23.48 -9.25 10.58
C SER A 31 -22.76 -10.14 11.61
N SER A 32 -23.53 -11.00 12.30
CA SER A 32 -22.98 -12.04 13.17
C SER A 32 -22.05 -12.99 12.42
N GLU A 33 -22.38 -13.33 11.18
CA GLU A 33 -21.59 -14.21 10.32
C GLU A 33 -20.23 -13.60 9.97
N TYR A 34 -20.19 -12.28 9.67
CA TYR A 34 -18.93 -11.58 9.47
C TYR A 34 -18.07 -11.61 10.74
N ARG A 35 -18.68 -11.31 11.89
CA ARG A 35 -17.99 -11.29 13.18
C ARG A 35 -17.50 -12.67 13.63
N GLU A 36 -18.19 -13.74 13.22
CA GLU A 36 -17.71 -15.10 13.44
C GLU A 36 -16.45 -15.38 12.62
N LEU A 37 -16.45 -15.01 11.33
CA LEU A 37 -15.30 -15.20 10.44
C LEU A 37 -14.05 -14.43 10.89
N TRP A 38 -14.23 -13.20 11.36
CA TRP A 38 -13.17 -12.33 11.87
C TRP A 38 -13.11 -12.34 13.40
N GLY A 39 -13.61 -13.40 14.03
CA GLY A 39 -13.81 -13.52 15.46
C GLY A 39 -12.52 -13.56 16.29
N PRO A 40 -12.68 -13.69 17.63
CA PRO A 40 -11.56 -13.55 18.58
C PRO A 40 -10.38 -14.46 18.28
N SER A 41 -10.60 -15.67 17.78
CA SER A 41 -9.52 -16.61 17.43
C SER A 41 -8.66 -16.08 16.28
N VAL A 42 -9.29 -15.55 15.22
CA VAL A 42 -8.58 -14.98 14.07
C VAL A 42 -7.84 -13.72 14.50
N GLN A 43 -8.46 -12.87 15.31
CA GLN A 43 -7.83 -11.65 15.82
C GLN A 43 -6.61 -11.97 16.71
N ALA A 44 -6.72 -12.98 17.58
CA ALA A 44 -5.60 -13.41 18.41
C ALA A 44 -4.42 -13.99 17.59
N GLU A 45 -4.72 -14.73 16.53
CA GLU A 45 -3.70 -15.22 15.58
C GLU A 45 -2.98 -14.04 14.89
N ILE A 46 -3.75 -13.04 14.44
CA ILE A 46 -3.22 -11.82 13.82
C ILE A 46 -2.29 -11.08 14.81
N ASP A 47 -2.74 -10.89 16.06
CA ASP A 47 -1.95 -10.19 17.09
C ASP A 47 -0.66 -10.94 17.41
N ALA A 48 -0.70 -12.26 17.52
CA ALA A 48 0.48 -13.08 17.74
C ALA A 48 1.50 -12.97 16.59
N ARG A 49 1.01 -12.91 15.33
CA ARG A 49 1.87 -12.69 14.16
C ARG A 49 2.46 -11.29 14.13
N ILE A 50 1.69 -10.23 14.44
CA ILE A 50 2.19 -8.86 14.55
C ILE A 50 3.29 -8.79 15.59
N GLU A 51 3.06 -9.33 16.79
CA GLU A 51 4.04 -9.37 17.86
C GLU A 51 5.33 -10.07 17.43
N LYS A 52 5.21 -11.20 16.75
CA LYS A 52 6.35 -12.02 16.31
C LYS A 52 7.12 -11.39 15.15
N HIS A 53 6.43 -10.84 14.14
CA HIS A 53 7.05 -10.49 12.87
C HIS A 53 7.26 -8.99 12.66
N ARG A 54 6.50 -8.12 13.38
CA ARG A 54 6.57 -6.66 13.22
C ARG A 54 7.36 -5.97 14.31
N LYS A 55 7.62 -6.65 15.42
CA LYS A 55 8.41 -6.11 16.52
C LYS A 55 9.74 -6.84 16.69
N ALA A 56 10.67 -6.16 17.31
CA ALA A 56 11.96 -6.74 17.74
C ALA A 56 12.39 -6.15 19.07
N ASP A 57 13.29 -6.88 19.74
CA ASP A 57 13.88 -6.44 21.00
C ASP A 57 15.03 -5.47 20.73
N ALA A 58 15.17 -4.49 21.60
CA ALA A 58 16.18 -3.46 21.51
C ALA A 58 16.74 -3.11 22.89
N VAL A 59 18.02 -2.77 22.92
CA VAL A 59 18.73 -2.30 24.12
C VAL A 59 19.49 -1.02 23.78
N VAL A 60 19.36 -0.01 24.64
CA VAL A 60 20.11 1.25 24.51
C VAL A 60 20.76 1.57 25.84
N ALA A 61 22.08 1.68 25.86
CA ALA A 61 22.85 1.95 27.07
C ALA A 61 23.37 3.40 27.14
N GLY A 62 23.93 3.77 28.29
CA GLY A 62 24.62 5.04 28.51
C GLY A 62 23.72 6.15 29.08
N PHE A 63 22.68 5.75 29.79
CA PHE A 63 21.86 6.63 30.61
C PHE A 63 22.30 6.59 32.07
N LYS A 64 22.00 7.63 32.82
CA LYS A 64 22.18 7.65 34.27
C LYS A 64 21.23 6.60 34.91
N PRO A 65 21.74 5.69 35.74
CA PRO A 65 20.91 4.68 36.37
C PRO A 65 19.70 5.23 37.12
N GLY A 66 18.57 4.58 36.96
CA GLY A 66 17.32 4.91 37.64
C GLY A 66 16.62 6.17 37.14
N THR A 67 17.05 6.78 36.04
CA THR A 67 16.39 7.97 35.45
C THR A 67 15.35 7.60 34.40
N ALA A 68 14.40 8.51 34.12
CA ALA A 68 13.42 8.35 33.06
C ALA A 68 14.08 8.43 31.68
N VAL A 69 13.62 7.56 30.77
CA VAL A 69 14.06 7.50 29.38
C VAL A 69 12.82 7.40 28.49
N GLU A 70 12.66 8.35 27.59
CA GLU A 70 11.60 8.37 26.58
C GLU A 70 12.06 7.69 25.32
N VAL A 71 11.27 6.74 24.81
CA VAL A 71 11.48 6.00 23.57
C VAL A 71 10.39 6.34 22.61
N GLU A 72 10.75 6.88 21.46
CA GLU A 72 9.81 7.30 20.41
C GLU A 72 10.22 6.72 19.06
N GLN A 73 9.33 5.96 18.42
CA GLN A 73 9.50 5.52 17.05
C GLN A 73 9.26 6.69 16.10
N LEU A 74 10.24 7.01 15.25
CA LEU A 74 10.16 8.07 14.25
C LEU A 74 9.62 7.56 12.93
N THR A 75 10.20 6.47 12.41
CA THR A 75 9.77 5.87 11.15
C THR A 75 9.35 4.41 11.36
N HIS A 76 8.58 3.91 10.43
CA HIS A 76 8.18 2.50 10.39
C HIS A 76 8.86 1.82 9.20
N ASP A 77 9.44 0.62 9.39
CA ASP A 77 10.02 -0.15 8.27
C ASP A 77 8.95 -0.62 7.30
N PHE A 78 7.77 -0.98 7.81
CA PHE A 78 6.62 -1.36 6.98
C PHE A 78 6.08 -0.14 6.22
N LYS A 79 5.69 -0.35 4.96
CA LYS A 79 5.21 0.72 4.08
C LYS A 79 3.68 0.74 4.02
N PHE A 80 3.10 1.82 4.52
CA PHE A 80 1.68 2.16 4.38
C PHE A 80 1.57 3.24 3.33
N GLY A 81 0.94 2.94 2.20
CA GLY A 81 0.91 3.81 1.04
C GLY A 81 -0.47 4.00 0.43
N ALA A 82 -0.53 4.93 -0.50
CA ALA A 82 -1.63 5.09 -1.45
C ALA A 82 -1.10 5.55 -2.80
N HIS A 83 -1.93 5.44 -3.86
CA HIS A 83 -1.60 6.16 -5.09
C HIS A 83 -1.72 7.67 -4.88
N ILE A 84 -0.82 8.44 -5.52
CA ILE A 84 -0.75 9.91 -5.41
C ILE A 84 -1.21 10.60 -6.69
N PHE A 85 -2.25 10.07 -7.33
CA PHE A 85 -2.68 10.45 -8.68
C PHE A 85 -3.47 11.76 -8.74
N ASN A 86 -3.89 12.30 -7.60
CA ASN A 86 -4.62 13.57 -7.54
C ASN A 86 -3.74 14.72 -7.03
N PHE A 87 -2.43 14.57 -7.10
CA PHE A 87 -1.47 15.58 -6.65
C PHE A 87 -1.73 16.93 -7.36
N ASP A 88 -2.07 17.94 -6.58
CA ASP A 88 -2.47 19.29 -7.03
C ASP A 88 -3.68 19.36 -7.99
N GLN A 89 -4.54 18.34 -7.99
CA GLN A 89 -5.68 18.23 -8.91
C GLN A 89 -7.05 18.29 -8.21
N LEU A 90 -7.15 18.70 -6.96
CA LEU A 90 -8.39 18.66 -6.18
C LEU A 90 -9.17 19.98 -6.17
N GLY A 91 -8.79 20.96 -6.97
CA GLY A 91 -9.58 22.16 -7.26
C GLY A 91 -9.62 23.22 -6.15
N SER A 92 -8.93 23.03 -5.02
CA SER A 92 -8.66 24.07 -4.03
C SER A 92 -7.33 23.81 -3.30
N ARG A 93 -6.75 24.87 -2.76
CA ARG A 93 -5.53 24.78 -1.98
C ARG A 93 -5.74 23.91 -0.74
N GLU A 94 -6.84 24.11 -0.03
CA GLU A 94 -7.18 23.37 1.21
C GLU A 94 -7.30 21.88 0.93
N ALA A 95 -7.94 21.48 -0.18
CA ALA A 95 -8.09 20.09 -0.58
C ALA A 95 -6.73 19.47 -0.95
N ASN A 96 -5.91 20.18 -1.72
CA ASN A 96 -4.57 19.73 -2.11
C ASN A 96 -3.64 19.60 -0.89
N ASP A 97 -3.67 20.56 0.05
CA ASP A 97 -2.88 20.52 1.26
C ASP A 97 -3.32 19.36 2.18
N ALA A 98 -4.63 19.13 2.36
CA ALA A 98 -5.15 18.00 3.11
C ALA A 98 -4.78 16.65 2.48
N TYR A 99 -4.81 16.56 1.16
CA TYR A 99 -4.39 15.36 0.41
C TYR A 99 -2.90 15.07 0.63
N LYS A 100 -2.03 16.06 0.44
CA LYS A 100 -0.59 15.93 0.67
C LYS A 100 -0.27 15.61 2.14
N ALA A 101 -0.99 16.23 3.08
CA ALA A 101 -0.84 15.97 4.51
C ALA A 101 -1.16 14.52 4.90
N THR A 102 -1.97 13.81 4.12
CA THR A 102 -2.23 12.38 4.35
C THR A 102 -0.96 11.56 4.16
N PHE A 103 -0.15 11.87 3.16
CA PHE A 103 1.11 11.17 2.90
C PHE A 103 2.20 11.48 3.95
N THR A 104 2.14 12.62 4.61
CA THR A 104 3.13 13.00 5.62
C THR A 104 2.70 12.63 7.05
N ASN A 105 1.39 12.52 7.32
CA ASN A 105 0.86 12.31 8.66
C ASN A 105 0.36 10.89 8.91
N LEU A 106 -0.14 10.20 7.88
CA LEU A 106 -0.72 8.86 8.00
C LEU A 106 0.08 7.81 7.24
N LEU A 107 0.60 8.16 6.07
CA LEU A 107 1.28 7.24 5.17
C LEU A 107 2.80 7.51 5.18
N ASN A 108 3.57 6.57 4.62
CA ASN A 108 5.02 6.71 4.43
C ASN A 108 5.47 6.19 3.06
N ALA A 109 4.50 5.93 2.16
CA ALA A 109 4.76 5.45 0.81
C ALA A 109 3.73 5.99 -0.18
N ALA A 110 4.12 6.14 -1.44
CA ALA A 110 3.26 6.62 -2.52
C ALA A 110 3.49 5.81 -3.81
N THR A 111 2.41 5.55 -4.56
CA THR A 111 2.50 4.99 -5.92
C THR A 111 2.33 6.11 -6.93
N VAL A 112 3.36 6.32 -7.76
CA VAL A 112 3.46 7.38 -8.75
C VAL A 112 3.10 6.84 -10.13
N ALA A 113 2.19 7.51 -10.82
CA ALA A 113 1.71 7.05 -12.11
C ALA A 113 2.68 7.34 -13.26
N TYR A 114 2.97 6.30 -14.03
CA TYR A 114 3.71 6.35 -15.29
C TYR A 114 2.92 5.69 -16.41
N TYR A 115 1.59 5.90 -16.42
CA TYR A 115 0.76 5.39 -17.50
C TYR A 115 1.24 5.93 -18.85
N TRP A 116 1.73 5.06 -19.69
CA TRP A 116 2.49 5.44 -20.90
C TRP A 116 1.76 6.43 -21.81
N SER A 117 0.47 6.22 -22.05
CA SER A 117 -0.35 7.17 -22.87
C SER A 117 -0.44 8.59 -22.28
N SER A 118 -0.35 8.71 -20.93
CA SER A 118 -0.33 10.00 -20.26
C SER A 118 1.10 10.55 -20.11
N TYR A 119 2.09 9.67 -19.99
CA TYR A 119 3.48 10.04 -19.79
C TYR A 119 4.19 10.43 -21.08
N GLU A 120 3.92 9.69 -22.18
CA GLU A 120 4.42 9.95 -23.53
C GLU A 120 3.27 9.93 -24.53
N PRO A 121 2.36 10.94 -24.51
CA PRO A 121 1.19 11.00 -25.38
C PRO A 121 1.56 11.10 -26.86
N VAL A 122 2.71 11.69 -27.17
CA VAL A 122 3.31 11.76 -28.50
C VAL A 122 4.71 11.21 -28.41
N LYS A 123 5.11 10.37 -29.35
CA LYS A 123 6.42 9.73 -29.40
C LYS A 123 7.56 10.73 -29.21
N GLY A 124 8.42 10.48 -28.22
CA GLY A 124 9.56 11.34 -27.84
C GLY A 124 9.17 12.60 -27.06
N ARG A 125 7.88 12.79 -26.67
CA ARG A 125 7.45 13.92 -25.86
C ARG A 125 7.01 13.45 -24.49
N PHE A 126 7.99 13.35 -23.59
CA PHE A 126 7.77 12.91 -22.22
C PHE A 126 7.28 14.04 -21.31
N ARG A 127 6.34 13.72 -20.43
CA ARG A 127 5.82 14.62 -19.39
C ARG A 127 6.55 14.37 -18.06
N HIS A 128 7.86 14.62 -18.03
CA HIS A 128 8.67 14.48 -16.81
C HIS A 128 8.33 15.55 -15.78
N ALA A 129 8.52 16.80 -16.19
CA ALA A 129 8.31 17.97 -15.35
C ALA A 129 6.87 18.49 -15.43
N ALA A 130 6.51 19.34 -14.46
CA ALA A 130 5.22 20.01 -14.45
C ALA A 130 5.03 20.88 -15.70
N GLY A 131 3.98 20.62 -16.44
CA GLY A 131 3.48 21.49 -17.49
C GLY A 131 2.36 22.41 -16.99
N PRO A 132 1.74 23.21 -17.88
CA PRO A 132 0.65 24.10 -17.50
C PRO A 132 -0.54 23.36 -16.84
N HIS A 133 -0.75 22.10 -17.20
CA HIS A 133 -1.87 21.25 -16.74
C HIS A 133 -1.56 20.49 -15.43
N ASP A 134 -0.33 20.58 -14.95
CA ASP A 134 0.13 19.94 -13.72
C ASP A 134 0.19 20.92 -12.54
N THR A 135 -0.50 22.05 -12.64
CA THR A 135 -0.55 23.08 -11.61
C THR A 135 -1.89 23.13 -10.91
N ALA A 136 -1.89 23.46 -9.61
CA ALA A 136 -3.13 23.65 -8.86
C ALA A 136 -4.04 24.69 -9.52
N ALA A 137 -3.46 25.76 -10.10
CA ALA A 137 -4.20 26.82 -10.80
C ALA A 137 -5.00 26.30 -12.01
N PHE A 138 -4.49 25.31 -12.75
CA PHE A 138 -5.24 24.68 -13.84
C PHE A 138 -6.47 23.94 -13.33
N TRP A 139 -6.38 23.36 -12.15
CA TRP A 139 -7.44 22.58 -11.52
C TRP A 139 -8.35 23.41 -10.61
N ASP A 140 -8.00 24.67 -10.34
CA ASP A 140 -8.81 25.58 -9.52
C ASP A 140 -10.21 25.73 -10.15
N GLY A 141 -11.22 25.69 -9.30
CA GLY A 141 -12.60 25.82 -9.74
C GLY A 141 -13.17 24.59 -10.47
N VAL A 142 -12.42 23.45 -10.51
CA VAL A 142 -12.91 22.21 -11.15
C VAL A 142 -14.28 21.77 -10.64
N ALA A 143 -14.59 22.05 -9.37
CA ALA A 143 -15.88 21.74 -8.77
C ALA A 143 -17.03 22.52 -9.43
N ALA A 144 -16.78 23.71 -9.97
CA ALA A 144 -17.76 24.56 -10.63
C ALA A 144 -17.94 24.25 -12.13
N LEU A 145 -17.09 23.39 -12.71
CA LEU A 145 -17.17 23.02 -14.12
C LEU A 145 -18.40 22.13 -14.38
N SER A 146 -18.90 22.16 -15.63
CA SER A 146 -19.91 21.20 -16.10
C SER A 146 -19.38 19.74 -15.99
N ALA A 147 -20.29 18.77 -15.99
CA ALA A 147 -19.91 17.36 -15.97
C ALA A 147 -19.04 16.95 -17.17
N GLU A 148 -19.31 17.52 -18.35
CA GLU A 148 -18.55 17.28 -19.57
C GLU A 148 -17.12 17.86 -19.47
N GLU A 149 -16.98 19.11 -19.03
CA GLU A 149 -15.68 19.75 -18.86
C GLU A 149 -14.83 19.04 -17.82
N LYS A 150 -15.43 18.62 -16.68
CA LYS A 150 -14.76 17.78 -15.69
C LYS A 150 -14.27 16.49 -16.32
N TYR A 151 -15.16 15.80 -17.03
CA TYR A 151 -14.82 14.52 -17.66
C TYR A 151 -13.64 14.68 -18.63
N ASN A 152 -13.70 15.67 -19.55
CA ASN A 152 -12.65 15.91 -20.54
C ASN A 152 -11.32 16.26 -19.86
N ARG A 153 -11.32 17.12 -18.85
CA ARG A 153 -10.12 17.50 -18.10
C ARG A 153 -9.50 16.30 -17.39
N TYR A 154 -10.31 15.47 -16.71
CA TYR A 154 -9.83 14.28 -16.03
C TYR A 154 -9.34 13.19 -17.00
N VAL A 155 -9.96 13.02 -18.14
CA VAL A 155 -9.51 12.03 -19.15
C VAL A 155 -8.15 12.42 -19.71
N GLU A 156 -7.98 13.69 -20.07
CA GLU A 156 -6.77 14.17 -20.75
C GLU A 156 -5.57 14.34 -19.80
N TYR A 157 -5.81 14.91 -18.60
CA TYR A 157 -4.74 15.25 -17.64
C TYR A 157 -4.84 14.51 -16.31
N ARG A 158 -5.50 13.40 -16.30
CA ARG A 158 -5.79 12.59 -15.09
C ARG A 158 -4.57 12.19 -14.29
N ARG A 159 -3.43 12.09 -14.93
CA ARG A 159 -2.16 11.74 -14.26
C ARG A 159 -1.24 12.94 -14.27
N PRO A 160 -0.91 13.48 -13.09
CA PRO A 160 0.06 14.57 -12.99
C PRO A 160 1.44 14.11 -13.43
N ALA A 161 2.29 15.06 -13.81
CA ALA A 161 3.69 14.80 -14.14
C ALA A 161 4.42 14.21 -12.91
N PRO A 162 5.30 13.21 -13.11
CA PRO A 162 5.87 12.47 -11.98
C PRO A 162 6.95 13.22 -11.20
N ASP A 163 7.77 14.08 -11.84
CA ASP A 163 8.90 14.73 -11.17
C ASP A 163 8.50 15.56 -9.94
N PRO A 164 7.47 16.43 -9.99
CA PRO A 164 7.03 17.17 -8.80
C PRO A 164 6.58 16.25 -7.66
N ILE A 165 5.99 15.10 -7.99
CA ILE A 165 5.58 14.10 -7.00
C ILE A 165 6.80 13.43 -6.37
N LEU A 166 7.78 13.04 -7.18
CA LEU A 166 9.02 12.46 -6.68
C LEU A 166 9.80 13.43 -5.79
N ASP A 167 9.83 14.73 -6.16
CA ASP A 167 10.43 15.77 -5.33
C ASP A 167 9.71 15.92 -3.99
N PHE A 168 8.38 15.91 -4.00
CA PHE A 168 7.57 15.92 -2.78
C PHE A 168 7.85 14.67 -1.91
N CYS A 169 7.92 13.49 -2.52
CA CYS A 169 8.22 12.25 -1.80
C CYS A 169 9.61 12.32 -1.15
N ALA A 170 10.63 12.75 -1.90
CA ALA A 170 11.99 12.86 -1.39
C ALA A 170 12.10 13.87 -0.25
N ALA A 171 11.48 15.06 -0.38
CA ALA A 171 11.47 16.09 0.64
C ALA A 171 10.80 15.66 1.96
N ASN A 172 9.88 14.69 1.91
CA ASN A 172 9.12 14.23 3.07
C ASN A 172 9.46 12.80 3.52
N GLY A 173 10.50 12.17 2.97
CA GLY A 173 10.90 10.81 3.33
C GLY A 173 9.85 9.74 2.99
N ILE A 174 9.04 9.99 1.96
CA ILE A 174 8.01 9.08 1.46
C ILE A 174 8.64 8.13 0.44
N ASP A 175 8.43 6.84 0.63
CA ASP A 175 8.92 5.80 -0.28
C ASP A 175 8.10 5.78 -1.57
N ALA A 176 8.70 6.15 -2.70
CA ALA A 176 8.02 6.20 -3.98
C ALA A 176 8.11 4.85 -4.73
N HIS A 177 7.03 4.45 -5.39
CA HIS A 177 6.87 3.29 -6.24
C HIS A 177 6.39 3.71 -7.62
N GLY A 178 7.07 3.32 -8.68
CA GLY A 178 6.68 3.63 -10.06
C GLY A 178 5.66 2.64 -10.60
N HIS A 179 4.52 3.12 -11.12
CA HIS A 179 3.43 2.30 -11.64
C HIS A 179 2.88 2.85 -12.96
N ALA A 180 3.01 2.13 -14.03
CA ALA A 180 3.79 0.97 -14.33
C ALA A 180 4.63 1.24 -15.57
N MET A 181 5.76 0.53 -15.74
CA MET A 181 6.55 0.69 -16.97
C MET A 181 5.77 0.22 -18.19
N ILE A 182 5.22 -0.99 -18.14
CA ILE A 182 4.38 -1.54 -19.21
C ILE A 182 3.03 -1.95 -18.65
N TYR A 183 2.01 -1.30 -19.15
CA TYR A 183 0.62 -1.63 -18.86
C TYR A 183 -0.21 -1.49 -20.15
N ARG A 184 -0.73 -2.60 -20.63
CA ARG A 184 -1.45 -2.66 -21.90
C ARG A 184 -2.57 -1.62 -22.02
N VAL A 185 -3.33 -1.42 -20.95
CA VAL A 185 -4.47 -0.47 -20.92
C VAL A 185 -4.01 0.98 -21.11
N SER A 186 -2.79 1.30 -20.71
CA SER A 186 -2.19 2.63 -20.85
C SER A 186 -1.21 2.77 -22.03
N GLN A 187 -1.14 1.77 -22.91
CA GLN A 187 -0.30 1.86 -24.11
C GLN A 187 -0.83 2.96 -25.05
N PRO A 188 0.02 3.90 -25.50
CA PRO A 188 -0.41 4.91 -26.44
C PRO A 188 -0.66 4.31 -27.85
N ASP A 189 -1.62 4.88 -28.58
CA ASP A 189 -1.99 4.37 -29.91
C ASP A 189 -0.84 4.41 -30.91
N TRP A 190 0.07 5.38 -30.78
CA TRP A 190 1.23 5.47 -31.64
C TRP A 190 2.19 4.27 -31.53
N VAL A 191 2.20 3.55 -30.39
CA VAL A 191 3.01 2.32 -30.23
C VAL A 191 2.54 1.23 -31.18
N THR A 192 1.23 0.96 -31.22
CA THR A 192 0.66 -0.03 -32.15
C THR A 192 0.84 0.41 -33.61
N ASN A 193 0.64 1.70 -33.89
CA ASN A 193 0.75 2.24 -35.25
C ASN A 193 2.18 2.28 -35.79
N ALA A 194 3.18 2.46 -34.89
CA ALA A 194 4.59 2.55 -35.28
C ALA A 194 5.31 1.18 -35.34
N ALA A 195 4.67 0.13 -34.86
CA ALA A 195 5.29 -1.20 -34.72
C ALA A 195 4.38 -2.28 -35.32
N PRO A 196 4.49 -2.53 -36.64
CA PRO A 196 3.64 -3.49 -37.33
C PRO A 196 3.95 -4.96 -36.95
N THR A 197 5.08 -5.24 -36.32
CA THR A 197 5.47 -6.60 -35.89
C THR A 197 5.65 -6.67 -34.37
N ASP A 198 5.47 -7.87 -33.81
CA ASP A 198 5.72 -8.17 -32.39
C ASP A 198 7.15 -7.79 -31.97
N ALA A 199 8.14 -8.06 -32.81
CA ALA A 199 9.53 -7.74 -32.51
C ALA A 199 9.80 -6.24 -32.41
N GLU A 200 9.20 -5.44 -33.30
CA GLU A 200 9.28 -3.97 -33.26
C GLU A 200 8.56 -3.41 -32.03
N GLN A 201 7.40 -3.95 -31.68
CA GLN A 201 6.66 -3.53 -30.48
C GLN A 201 7.42 -3.87 -29.19
N ILE A 202 8.01 -5.05 -29.08
CA ILE A 202 8.93 -5.40 -27.96
C ILE A 202 10.13 -4.45 -27.94
N GLY A 203 10.64 -4.04 -29.10
CA GLY A 203 11.69 -3.03 -29.19
C GLY A 203 11.31 -1.69 -28.58
N LEU A 204 10.07 -1.23 -28.82
CA LEU A 204 9.51 -0.02 -28.20
C LEU A 204 9.32 -0.17 -26.69
N TYR A 205 8.84 -1.32 -26.19
CA TYR A 205 8.72 -1.61 -24.77
C TYR A 205 10.08 -1.54 -24.06
N ARG A 206 11.10 -2.15 -24.64
CA ARG A 206 12.48 -2.09 -24.12
C ARG A 206 13.01 -0.65 -24.08
N ALA A 207 12.75 0.12 -25.14
CA ALA A 207 13.18 1.52 -25.19
C ALA A 207 12.51 2.36 -24.10
N HIS A 208 11.22 2.17 -23.88
CA HIS A 208 10.46 2.85 -22.82
C HIS A 208 10.95 2.47 -21.41
N ILE A 209 11.24 1.19 -21.17
CA ILE A 209 11.80 0.71 -19.89
C ILE A 209 13.16 1.37 -19.63
N ARG A 210 14.04 1.46 -20.63
CA ARG A 210 15.34 2.14 -20.48
C ARG A 210 15.19 3.62 -20.18
N GLU A 211 14.29 4.30 -20.87
CA GLU A 211 14.03 5.72 -20.66
C GLU A 211 13.56 5.98 -19.22
N LEU A 212 12.58 5.21 -18.73
CA LEU A 212 12.11 5.34 -17.36
C LEU A 212 13.21 5.02 -16.34
N ALA A 213 13.99 3.97 -16.55
CA ALA A 213 15.08 3.59 -15.65
C ALA A 213 16.18 4.67 -15.60
N GLU A 214 16.50 5.28 -16.73
CA GLU A 214 17.51 6.34 -16.84
C GLU A 214 17.03 7.65 -16.22
N HIS A 215 15.80 8.09 -16.56
CA HIS A 215 15.25 9.36 -16.07
C HIS A 215 14.97 9.33 -14.56
N VAL A 216 14.32 8.28 -14.09
CA VAL A 216 13.87 8.19 -12.69
C VAL A 216 14.99 7.75 -11.75
N GLY A 217 15.84 6.83 -12.20
CA GLY A 217 16.97 6.34 -11.43
C GLY A 217 16.53 5.70 -10.10
N THR A 218 17.16 6.14 -9.02
CA THR A 218 16.89 5.67 -7.64
C THR A 218 15.85 6.49 -6.90
N ARG A 219 15.12 7.39 -7.58
CA ARG A 219 14.04 8.20 -6.96
C ARG A 219 12.83 7.36 -6.58
N VAL A 220 12.73 6.12 -7.10
CA VAL A 220 11.75 5.11 -6.68
C VAL A 220 12.45 3.90 -6.09
N SER A 221 11.82 3.24 -5.13
CA SER A 221 12.35 2.02 -4.52
C SER A 221 12.06 0.76 -5.33
N GLN A 222 11.04 0.80 -6.18
CA GLN A 222 10.59 -0.30 -7.01
C GLN A 222 9.76 0.17 -8.21
N TRP A 223 9.62 -0.72 -9.20
CA TRP A 223 8.76 -0.55 -10.35
C TRP A 223 7.84 -1.75 -10.53
N ASP A 224 6.58 -1.50 -10.86
CA ASP A 224 5.79 -2.48 -11.57
C ASP A 224 6.28 -2.53 -13.02
N VAL A 225 7.15 -3.51 -13.32
CA VAL A 225 7.74 -3.63 -14.66
C VAL A 225 6.66 -3.95 -15.69
N VAL A 226 5.79 -4.91 -15.36
CA VAL A 226 4.60 -5.21 -16.14
C VAL A 226 3.39 -5.33 -15.23
N ASN A 227 2.30 -4.65 -15.61
CA ASN A 227 1.03 -4.67 -14.91
C ASN A 227 -0.02 -5.46 -15.69
N GLU A 228 -0.73 -6.38 -15.00
CA GLU A 228 -1.91 -7.12 -15.50
C GLU A 228 -1.66 -7.87 -16.82
N SER A 229 -0.65 -8.73 -16.82
CA SER A 229 -0.21 -9.45 -18.02
C SER A 229 -0.71 -10.91 -18.13
N VAL A 230 -1.25 -11.46 -17.04
CA VAL A 230 -1.57 -12.89 -16.89
C VAL A 230 -2.34 -13.46 -18.08
N ARG A 231 -3.29 -12.74 -18.61
CA ARG A 231 -4.17 -13.25 -19.65
C ARG A 231 -3.67 -13.16 -21.06
N ARG A 232 -2.66 -12.34 -21.29
CA ARG A 232 -2.09 -12.15 -22.62
C ARG A 232 -0.85 -13.00 -22.85
N ASP A 233 -0.19 -13.37 -21.76
CA ASP A 233 1.09 -14.08 -21.80
C ASP A 233 1.06 -15.41 -21.03
N ALA A 234 -0.04 -15.72 -20.33
CA ALA A 234 -0.23 -16.99 -19.66
C ALA A 234 -0.50 -18.13 -20.66
N PRO A 235 -0.21 -19.40 -20.30
CA PRO A 235 -0.56 -20.56 -21.10
C PRO A 235 -2.05 -20.60 -21.46
N VAL A 236 -2.36 -21.19 -22.62
CA VAL A 236 -3.70 -21.24 -23.25
C VAL A 236 -4.77 -21.92 -22.38
N ASP A 237 -4.38 -22.66 -21.35
CA ASP A 237 -5.26 -23.41 -20.46
C ASP A 237 -5.78 -22.60 -19.25
N ALA A 238 -5.58 -21.28 -19.23
CA ALA A 238 -6.14 -20.43 -18.17
C ALA A 238 -7.67 -20.35 -18.32
N PRO A 239 -8.45 -20.48 -17.21
CA PRO A 239 -9.92 -20.46 -17.28
C PRO A 239 -10.46 -19.20 -17.95
N ASP A 240 -11.48 -19.38 -18.79
CA ASP A 240 -12.08 -18.37 -19.67
C ASP A 240 -12.86 -17.26 -18.94
N ASP A 241 -13.15 -17.45 -17.64
CA ASP A 241 -14.03 -16.60 -16.84
C ASP A 241 -13.33 -15.41 -16.14
N THR A 242 -12.03 -15.29 -16.33
CA THR A 242 -11.26 -14.14 -15.85
C THR A 242 -11.50 -12.94 -16.75
N VAL A 243 -12.23 -11.93 -16.30
CA VAL A 243 -12.61 -10.73 -17.08
C VAL A 243 -11.42 -9.79 -17.31
N PHE A 244 -11.27 -9.34 -18.56
CA PHE A 244 -10.28 -8.36 -19.01
C PHE A 244 -10.72 -6.93 -18.71
N TRP A 245 -9.85 -6.18 -18.06
CA TRP A 245 -9.94 -4.72 -18.05
C TRP A 245 -9.13 -4.16 -19.22
N GLY A 246 -9.77 -3.43 -20.09
CA GLY A 246 -9.17 -2.72 -21.21
C GLY A 246 -9.64 -3.18 -22.58
N ASP A 247 -9.35 -2.36 -23.59
CA ASP A 247 -9.73 -2.58 -24.97
C ASP A 247 -9.09 -3.86 -25.52
N PRO A 248 -9.87 -4.91 -25.85
CA PRO A 248 -9.34 -6.16 -26.39
C PRO A 248 -8.72 -5.99 -27.78
N SER A 249 -8.98 -4.88 -28.49
CA SER A 249 -8.39 -4.58 -29.80
C SER A 249 -6.93 -4.18 -29.73
N ARG A 250 -6.42 -3.78 -28.55
CA ARG A 250 -5.01 -3.42 -28.38
C ARG A 250 -4.14 -4.68 -28.40
N HIS A 251 -3.40 -4.84 -29.48
CA HIS A 251 -2.44 -5.93 -29.61
C HIS A 251 -1.28 -5.79 -28.62
N VAL A 252 -0.90 -6.89 -28.00
CA VAL A 252 0.37 -7.03 -27.26
C VAL A 252 1.11 -8.29 -27.76
N PRO A 253 2.43 -8.21 -27.96
CA PRO A 253 3.23 -9.34 -28.46
C PRO A 253 3.23 -10.52 -27.49
N ALA A 254 3.21 -11.74 -28.00
CA ALA A 254 3.44 -12.91 -27.16
C ALA A 254 4.83 -12.87 -26.52
N GLY A 255 4.94 -13.30 -25.26
CA GLY A 255 6.22 -13.34 -24.54
C GLY A 255 6.76 -11.96 -24.11
N TYR A 256 5.97 -10.89 -24.27
CA TYR A 256 6.44 -9.55 -23.97
C TYR A 256 6.81 -9.37 -22.48
N THR A 257 6.12 -10.04 -21.57
CA THR A 257 6.40 -9.94 -20.14
C THR A 257 7.82 -10.37 -19.83
N LEU A 258 8.27 -11.53 -20.31
CA LEU A 258 9.64 -11.98 -20.14
C LEU A 258 10.64 -10.99 -20.74
N ALA A 259 10.38 -10.52 -21.96
CA ALA A 259 11.25 -9.56 -22.65
C ALA A 259 11.40 -8.23 -21.89
N CYS A 260 10.33 -7.78 -21.19
CA CYS A 260 10.36 -6.59 -20.33
C CYS A 260 11.23 -6.82 -19.10
N TYR A 261 11.11 -7.97 -18.42
CA TYR A 261 11.97 -8.31 -17.28
C TYR A 261 13.43 -8.49 -17.66
N ASP A 262 13.71 -9.07 -18.82
CA ASP A 262 15.07 -9.15 -19.37
C ASP A 262 15.71 -7.78 -19.58
N GLU A 263 14.92 -6.80 -20.00
CA GLU A 263 15.40 -5.43 -20.17
C GLU A 263 15.53 -4.70 -18.84
N ALA A 264 14.54 -4.79 -17.96
CA ALA A 264 14.57 -4.21 -16.64
C ALA A 264 15.79 -4.70 -15.82
N ALA A 265 16.11 -5.99 -15.91
CA ALA A 265 17.28 -6.56 -15.23
C ALA A 265 18.62 -5.95 -15.67
N LYS A 266 18.69 -5.36 -16.88
CA LYS A 266 19.90 -4.71 -17.42
C LYS A 266 20.01 -3.24 -17.04
N CYS A 267 18.87 -2.54 -16.93
CA CYS A 267 18.86 -1.07 -16.83
C CYS A 267 18.39 -0.54 -15.46
N LEU A 268 17.66 -1.30 -14.65
CA LEU A 268 17.27 -0.83 -13.33
C LEU A 268 18.48 -0.65 -12.42
N PRO A 269 18.57 0.48 -11.72
CA PRO A 269 19.65 0.75 -10.78
C PRO A 269 19.68 -0.29 -9.64
N LYS A 270 20.88 -0.54 -9.10
CA LYS A 270 21.04 -1.42 -7.94
C LYS A 270 20.20 -0.91 -6.77
N GLY A 271 19.39 -1.77 -6.19
CA GLY A 271 18.51 -1.45 -5.06
C GLY A 271 17.09 -1.04 -5.44
N VAL A 272 16.82 -0.87 -6.73
CA VAL A 272 15.45 -0.68 -7.24
C VAL A 272 14.86 -2.05 -7.58
N GLY A 273 13.74 -2.41 -6.95
CA GLY A 273 13.09 -3.71 -7.10
C GLY A 273 12.24 -3.81 -8.37
N ALA A 274 12.31 -4.94 -9.05
CA ALA A 274 11.42 -5.29 -10.16
C ALA A 274 10.20 -6.04 -9.65
N ALA A 275 9.03 -5.40 -9.63
CA ALA A 275 7.77 -5.98 -9.22
C ALA A 275 6.93 -6.44 -10.42
N ILE A 276 6.17 -7.51 -10.25
CA ILE A 276 5.05 -7.90 -11.12
C ILE A 276 3.76 -7.64 -10.37
N ASN A 277 2.74 -7.13 -11.05
CA ASN A 277 1.50 -6.71 -10.40
C ASN A 277 0.26 -7.21 -11.16
N GLU A 278 -0.74 -7.73 -10.42
CA GLU A 278 -1.91 -8.37 -11.04
C GLU A 278 -3.17 -8.27 -10.17
N ALA A 279 -4.32 -8.17 -10.84
CA ALA A 279 -5.65 -8.12 -10.22
C ALA A 279 -6.23 -9.51 -9.87
N CYS A 280 -5.85 -10.54 -10.61
CA CYS A 280 -6.39 -11.91 -10.46
C CYS A 280 -5.64 -12.70 -9.40
N VAL A 281 -5.54 -12.18 -8.17
CA VAL A 281 -4.63 -12.69 -7.13
C VAL A 281 -5.13 -13.94 -6.41
N ILE A 282 -6.43 -14.17 -6.38
CA ILE A 282 -7.04 -15.31 -5.67
C ILE A 282 -6.98 -16.59 -6.51
N ASP A 283 -6.87 -16.45 -7.82
CA ASP A 283 -6.76 -17.56 -8.75
C ASP A 283 -5.31 -18.08 -8.83
N ASP A 284 -5.17 -19.38 -8.97
CA ASP A 284 -3.86 -20.03 -9.04
C ASP A 284 -3.05 -19.63 -10.30
N VAL A 285 -3.73 -19.13 -11.32
CA VAL A 285 -3.16 -18.77 -12.62
C VAL A 285 -2.07 -17.70 -12.48
N TYR A 286 -2.31 -16.66 -11.68
CA TYR A 286 -1.33 -15.58 -11.52
C TYR A 286 -0.02 -16.07 -10.91
N LEU A 287 -0.08 -16.75 -9.77
CA LEU A 287 1.13 -17.20 -9.08
C LEU A 287 1.86 -18.31 -9.87
N ALA A 288 1.12 -19.16 -10.60
CA ALA A 288 1.70 -20.12 -11.52
C ALA A 288 2.41 -19.41 -12.68
N PHE A 289 1.82 -18.35 -13.23
CA PHE A 289 2.44 -17.53 -14.27
C PHE A 289 3.73 -16.87 -13.77
N VAL A 290 3.71 -16.23 -12.59
CA VAL A 290 4.91 -15.64 -11.98
C VAL A 290 6.01 -16.69 -11.83
N LYS A 291 5.65 -17.89 -11.33
CA LYS A 291 6.61 -18.98 -11.21
C LYS A 291 7.19 -19.36 -12.57
N SER A 292 6.36 -19.48 -13.60
CA SER A 292 6.85 -19.83 -14.96
C SER A 292 7.80 -18.78 -15.53
N LEU A 293 7.58 -17.50 -15.28
CA LEU A 293 8.50 -16.43 -15.67
C LEU A 293 9.83 -16.54 -14.93
N MET A 294 9.80 -16.78 -13.62
CA MET A 294 11.01 -16.98 -12.80
C MET A 294 11.80 -18.23 -13.25
N ASP A 295 11.13 -19.34 -13.53
CA ASP A 295 11.76 -20.57 -14.04
C ASP A 295 12.43 -20.35 -15.41
N ARG A 296 11.94 -19.40 -16.20
CA ARG A 296 12.50 -18.96 -17.48
C ARG A 296 13.56 -17.87 -17.34
N GLY A 297 13.93 -17.49 -16.12
CA GLY A 297 15.00 -16.56 -15.82
C GLY A 297 14.58 -15.11 -15.57
N ALA A 298 13.28 -14.78 -15.56
CA ALA A 298 12.84 -13.44 -15.22
C ALA A 298 13.26 -13.05 -13.79
N LYS A 299 13.94 -11.92 -13.65
CA LYS A 299 14.33 -11.37 -12.36
C LYS A 299 13.16 -10.60 -11.76
N ILE A 300 12.32 -11.32 -11.03
CA ILE A 300 11.20 -10.75 -10.28
C ILE A 300 11.60 -10.67 -8.81
N ASP A 301 11.64 -9.47 -8.27
CA ASP A 301 12.05 -9.21 -6.88
C ASP A 301 10.86 -9.13 -5.93
N ILE A 302 9.68 -8.71 -6.42
CA ILE A 302 8.48 -8.42 -5.62
C ILE A 302 7.25 -8.96 -6.34
N VAL A 303 6.32 -9.57 -5.58
CA VAL A 303 5.02 -10.01 -6.08
C VAL A 303 3.94 -9.04 -5.62
N GLY A 304 3.36 -8.28 -6.55
CA GLY A 304 2.25 -7.37 -6.33
C GLY A 304 0.92 -8.11 -6.36
N LEU A 305 0.09 -7.87 -5.36
CA LEU A 305 -1.20 -8.51 -5.17
C LEU A 305 -2.26 -7.42 -5.04
N GLN A 306 -3.06 -7.21 -6.09
CA GLN A 306 -4.19 -6.29 -6.05
C GLN A 306 -5.38 -6.99 -5.38
N PHE A 307 -5.87 -6.41 -4.30
CA PHE A 307 -7.05 -6.90 -3.58
C PHE A 307 -8.22 -5.93 -3.72
N HIS A 308 -8.52 -5.52 -4.93
CA HIS A 308 -9.64 -4.62 -5.19
C HIS A 308 -11.00 -5.24 -4.89
N ILE A 309 -11.81 -4.53 -4.13
CA ILE A 309 -13.26 -4.71 -4.05
C ILE A 309 -13.87 -3.49 -4.73
N PHE A 310 -14.20 -3.59 -6.03
CA PHE A 310 -14.71 -2.44 -6.77
C PHE A 310 -16.20 -2.20 -6.58
N ASN A 311 -16.96 -3.24 -6.22
CA ASN A 311 -18.41 -3.20 -6.28
C ASN A 311 -19.02 -3.00 -4.89
N ALA A 312 -19.88 -2.00 -4.75
CA ALA A 312 -20.64 -1.73 -3.53
C ALA A 312 -21.50 -2.93 -3.08
N GLU A 313 -22.08 -3.70 -4.03
CA GLU A 313 -22.85 -4.92 -3.71
C GLU A 313 -21.97 -6.01 -3.09
N GLU A 314 -20.71 -6.12 -3.49
CA GLU A 314 -19.74 -7.04 -2.86
C GLU A 314 -19.51 -6.65 -1.40
N MET A 315 -19.47 -5.34 -1.09
CA MET A 315 -19.35 -4.84 0.28
C MET A 315 -20.60 -5.12 1.11
N VAL A 316 -21.80 -5.02 0.54
CA VAL A 316 -23.03 -5.47 1.21
C VAL A 316 -22.98 -6.97 1.51
N GLY A 317 -22.54 -7.78 0.54
CA GLY A 317 -22.34 -9.21 0.71
C GLY A 317 -21.34 -9.52 1.80
N LEU A 318 -20.18 -8.83 1.80
CA LEU A 318 -19.13 -8.98 2.82
C LEU A 318 -19.68 -8.64 4.21
N ALA A 319 -20.38 -7.52 4.36
CA ALA A 319 -20.97 -7.09 5.63
C ALA A 319 -21.99 -8.11 6.19
N LYS A 320 -22.66 -8.85 5.31
CA LYS A 320 -23.61 -9.93 5.66
C LYS A 320 -22.94 -11.30 5.83
N GLY A 321 -21.61 -11.39 5.82
CA GLY A 321 -20.88 -12.66 5.90
C GLY A 321 -20.96 -13.53 4.65
N ALA A 322 -21.44 -12.99 3.53
CA ALA A 322 -21.45 -13.70 2.25
C ALA A 322 -20.02 -13.84 1.70
N HIS A 323 -19.70 -14.98 1.10
CA HIS A 323 -18.34 -15.35 0.75
C HIS A 323 -18.07 -15.34 -0.75
N LYS A 324 -19.02 -14.88 -1.57
CA LYS A 324 -18.90 -14.84 -3.03
C LYS A 324 -19.15 -13.43 -3.52
N GLY A 325 -18.12 -12.77 -4.01
CA GLY A 325 -18.27 -11.57 -4.80
C GLY A 325 -18.62 -11.87 -6.27
N ARG A 326 -18.83 -10.82 -7.08
CA ARG A 326 -19.23 -10.90 -8.50
C ARG A 326 -18.35 -11.81 -9.36
N ARG A 327 -17.09 -12.06 -8.95
CA ARG A 327 -16.11 -12.90 -9.65
C ARG A 327 -15.71 -14.15 -8.87
N GLY A 328 -16.52 -14.57 -7.90
CA GLY A 328 -16.13 -15.64 -7.00
C GLY A 328 -15.02 -15.27 -6.01
N TYR A 329 -14.59 -14.01 -5.96
CA TYR A 329 -13.66 -13.52 -4.95
C TYR A 329 -14.28 -13.61 -3.57
N CYS A 330 -13.47 -14.05 -2.63
CA CYS A 330 -13.88 -14.30 -1.27
C CYS A 330 -12.85 -13.68 -0.34
N TYR A 331 -13.24 -12.61 0.33
CA TYR A 331 -12.38 -11.88 1.27
C TYR A 331 -12.50 -12.41 2.70
N THR A 332 -12.58 -13.72 2.85
CA THR A 332 -12.49 -14.33 4.17
C THR A 332 -11.04 -14.45 4.62
N PRO A 333 -10.78 -14.43 5.94
CA PRO A 333 -9.42 -14.62 6.47
C PRO A 333 -8.76 -15.88 5.94
N ALA A 334 -9.51 -16.98 5.85
CA ALA A 334 -8.98 -18.25 5.36
C ALA A 334 -8.52 -18.16 3.89
N ARG A 335 -9.31 -17.51 3.03
CA ARG A 335 -8.98 -17.37 1.60
C ARG A 335 -7.77 -16.44 1.38
N ILE A 336 -7.76 -15.33 2.07
CA ILE A 336 -6.62 -14.39 2.00
C ILE A 336 -5.34 -15.09 2.48
N LYS A 337 -5.39 -15.79 3.60
CA LYS A 337 -4.24 -16.56 4.12
C LYS A 337 -3.76 -17.59 3.10
N ALA A 338 -4.67 -18.37 2.51
CA ALA A 338 -4.32 -19.37 1.49
C ALA A 338 -3.64 -18.73 0.25
N THR A 339 -4.08 -17.54 -0.17
CA THR A 339 -3.44 -16.79 -1.27
C THR A 339 -2.03 -16.34 -0.88
N LEU A 340 -1.85 -15.79 0.31
CA LEU A 340 -0.54 -15.35 0.81
C LEU A 340 0.43 -16.52 1.00
N GLU A 341 -0.04 -17.67 1.50
CA GLU A 341 0.76 -18.91 1.60
C GLU A 341 1.24 -19.41 0.24
N LYS A 342 0.41 -19.26 -0.81
CA LYS A 342 0.83 -19.60 -2.18
C LYS A 342 1.88 -18.61 -2.69
N ALA A 343 1.69 -17.32 -2.45
CA ALA A 343 2.66 -16.29 -2.83
C ALA A 343 4.02 -16.50 -2.11
N ASP A 344 4.01 -16.91 -0.84
CA ASP A 344 5.21 -17.19 -0.05
C ASP A 344 6.08 -18.29 -0.69
N ARG A 345 5.48 -19.26 -1.40
CA ARG A 345 6.21 -20.33 -2.09
C ARG A 345 7.10 -19.83 -3.22
N LEU A 346 6.86 -18.61 -3.71
CA LEU A 346 7.73 -17.97 -4.69
C LEU A 346 9.03 -17.44 -4.07
N GLY A 347 9.13 -17.39 -2.73
CA GLY A 347 10.32 -16.92 -2.03
C GLY A 347 10.62 -15.43 -2.25
N ARG A 348 9.59 -14.62 -2.52
CA ARG A 348 9.68 -13.18 -2.74
C ARG A 348 8.81 -12.42 -1.77
N PRO A 349 9.19 -11.19 -1.38
CA PRO A 349 8.30 -10.33 -0.63
C PRO A 349 7.06 -9.98 -1.42
N SER A 350 5.94 -9.84 -0.70
CA SER A 350 4.64 -9.49 -1.27
C SER A 350 4.30 -8.03 -0.99
N HIS A 351 3.80 -7.34 -1.98
CA HIS A 351 3.21 -6.01 -1.89
C HIS A 351 1.69 -6.14 -2.11
N ILE A 352 0.89 -5.81 -1.10
CA ILE A 352 -0.55 -5.61 -1.32
C ILE A 352 -0.69 -4.28 -2.07
N SER A 353 -0.71 -4.38 -3.37
CA SER A 353 -0.31 -3.28 -4.26
C SER A 353 -1.42 -2.31 -4.59
N GLU A 354 -2.67 -2.79 -4.63
CA GLU A 354 -3.82 -1.97 -4.98
C GLU A 354 -5.05 -2.47 -4.23
N ILE A 355 -5.57 -1.62 -3.35
CA ILE A 355 -6.76 -1.94 -2.57
C ILE A 355 -7.81 -0.85 -2.79
N THR A 356 -9.00 -1.26 -3.20
CA THR A 356 -10.18 -0.42 -3.22
C THR A 356 -11.27 -1.09 -2.40
N VAL A 357 -11.76 -0.41 -1.38
CA VAL A 357 -12.85 -0.88 -0.51
C VAL A 357 -13.90 0.23 -0.47
N PRO A 358 -14.97 0.17 -1.28
CA PRO A 358 -16.00 1.19 -1.26
C PRO A 358 -16.91 1.09 -0.03
N ALA A 359 -17.42 2.21 0.44
CA ALA A 359 -18.60 2.21 1.26
C ALA A 359 -19.77 1.66 0.41
N PRO A 360 -20.57 0.71 0.90
CA PRO A 360 -21.70 0.18 0.13
C PRO A 360 -22.74 1.24 -0.25
N GLU A 361 -22.83 2.30 0.53
CA GLU A 361 -23.66 3.48 0.29
C GLU A 361 -23.06 4.70 0.98
N GLU A 362 -23.45 5.90 0.53
CA GLU A 362 -22.98 7.17 1.12
C GLU A 362 -23.79 7.50 2.40
N THR A 363 -23.75 6.63 3.39
CA THR A 363 -24.42 6.77 4.68
C THR A 363 -23.43 6.47 5.83
N PRO A 364 -23.73 6.88 7.07
CA PRO A 364 -22.91 6.50 8.23
C PRO A 364 -22.75 4.98 8.38
N TRP A 365 -23.76 4.19 8.03
CA TRP A 365 -23.65 2.73 8.02
C TRP A 365 -22.66 2.24 6.95
N GLY A 366 -22.76 2.75 5.73
CA GLY A 366 -21.84 2.38 4.65
C GLY A 366 -20.39 2.72 4.96
N GLU A 367 -20.13 3.90 5.57
CA GLU A 367 -18.79 4.27 6.03
C GLU A 367 -18.30 3.38 7.17
N ALA A 368 -19.17 2.95 8.08
CA ALA A 368 -18.82 2.02 9.15
C ALA A 368 -18.46 0.63 8.58
N VAL A 369 -19.18 0.13 7.58
CA VAL A 369 -18.86 -1.12 6.86
C VAL A 369 -17.49 -1.02 6.19
N GLN A 370 -17.22 0.06 5.46
CA GLN A 370 -15.91 0.32 4.83
C GLN A 370 -14.78 0.30 5.87
N ALA A 371 -14.97 1.00 6.97
CA ALA A 371 -13.97 1.17 8.02
C ALA A 371 -13.67 -0.15 8.75
N GLU A 372 -14.70 -0.93 9.08
CA GLU A 372 -14.54 -2.22 9.77
C GLU A 372 -13.90 -3.26 8.86
N ALA A 373 -14.34 -3.37 7.61
CA ALA A 373 -13.72 -4.26 6.64
C ALA A 373 -12.24 -3.91 6.43
N LEU A 374 -11.91 -2.63 6.24
CA LEU A 374 -10.53 -2.21 6.00
C LEU A 374 -9.64 -2.41 7.22
N ARG A 375 -10.17 -2.20 8.45
CA ARG A 375 -9.46 -2.53 9.69
C ARG A 375 -9.00 -3.98 9.71
N ASP A 376 -9.91 -4.91 9.44
CA ASP A 376 -9.64 -6.33 9.54
C ASP A 376 -8.69 -6.81 8.43
N LEU A 377 -8.87 -6.30 7.21
CA LEU A 377 -7.97 -6.56 6.08
C LEU A 377 -6.55 -6.06 6.35
N TYR A 378 -6.40 -4.79 6.80
CA TYR A 378 -5.09 -4.23 7.11
C TYR A 378 -4.39 -4.98 8.24
N ARG A 379 -5.13 -5.39 9.30
CA ARG A 379 -4.56 -6.18 10.39
C ARG A 379 -4.04 -7.52 9.89
N LEU A 380 -4.78 -8.24 9.05
CA LEU A 380 -4.37 -9.52 8.48
C LEU A 380 -3.13 -9.35 7.59
N TRP A 381 -3.14 -8.41 6.64
CA TRP A 381 -2.00 -8.18 5.76
C TRP A 381 -0.77 -7.68 6.52
N PHE A 382 -0.94 -6.74 7.45
CA PHE A 382 0.16 -6.27 8.30
C PHE A 382 0.75 -7.39 9.15
N SER A 383 -0.03 -8.39 9.57
CA SER A 383 0.48 -9.52 10.34
C SER A 383 1.34 -10.49 9.51
N TRP A 384 1.22 -10.47 8.17
CA TRP A 384 1.80 -11.50 7.30
C TRP A 384 3.30 -11.25 7.04
N PRO A 385 4.20 -12.22 7.31
CA PRO A 385 5.66 -11.98 7.32
C PRO A 385 6.22 -11.45 6.00
N SER A 386 5.79 -12.02 4.86
CA SER A 386 6.28 -11.64 3.53
C SER A 386 5.70 -10.32 3.00
N VAL A 387 4.57 -9.88 3.55
CA VAL A 387 3.98 -8.59 3.18
C VAL A 387 4.79 -7.47 3.84
N TYR A 388 5.37 -6.59 3.04
CA TYR A 388 6.18 -5.47 3.54
C TYR A 388 5.56 -4.10 3.24
N ARG A 389 4.53 -4.07 2.37
CA ARG A 389 3.87 -2.85 1.90
C ARG A 389 2.39 -3.11 1.63
N ILE A 390 1.56 -2.13 1.98
CA ILE A 390 0.13 -2.06 1.65
C ILE A 390 -0.12 -0.72 0.97
N THR A 391 -0.75 -0.72 -0.21
CA THR A 391 -1.09 0.49 -0.95
C THR A 391 -2.59 0.58 -1.18
N TYR A 392 -3.20 1.64 -0.69
CA TYR A 392 -4.60 1.95 -0.97
C TYR A 392 -4.76 2.68 -2.31
N TRP A 393 -5.85 2.37 -3.08
CA TRP A 393 -5.90 2.82 -4.47
C TRP A 393 -6.68 4.12 -4.68
N ASN A 394 -7.29 4.70 -3.66
CA ASN A 394 -8.01 5.96 -3.79
C ASN A 394 -8.14 6.69 -2.46
N LEU A 395 -7.72 7.95 -2.37
CA LEU A 395 -7.82 8.71 -1.12
C LEU A 395 -9.07 9.60 -1.05
N VAL A 396 -9.66 10.00 -2.19
CA VAL A 396 -10.80 10.91 -2.23
C VAL A 396 -11.93 10.28 -3.03
N ASP A 397 -13.14 10.31 -2.49
CA ASP A 397 -14.33 9.77 -3.14
C ASP A 397 -14.51 10.37 -4.55
N PHE A 398 -14.93 9.54 -5.50
CA PHE A 398 -15.29 9.92 -6.88
C PHE A 398 -14.15 10.45 -7.76
N THR A 399 -12.90 10.27 -7.36
CA THR A 399 -11.76 10.73 -8.16
C THR A 399 -11.11 9.63 -9.00
N TYR A 400 -11.57 8.38 -8.90
CA TYR A 400 -10.92 7.27 -9.59
C TYR A 400 -11.83 6.48 -10.53
N HIS A 401 -12.75 5.67 -10.05
CA HIS A 401 -13.50 4.70 -10.86
C HIS A 401 -15.00 4.84 -10.65
N LYS A 402 -15.79 4.68 -11.73
CA LYS A 402 -17.25 4.82 -11.66
C LYS A 402 -17.93 3.83 -10.71
N GLU A 403 -17.40 2.61 -10.60
CA GLU A 403 -17.99 1.53 -9.81
C GLU A 403 -17.58 1.54 -8.33
N SER A 404 -16.54 2.30 -7.96
CA SER A 404 -16.03 2.40 -6.59
C SER A 404 -16.06 3.83 -6.07
N LEU A 405 -17.13 4.53 -6.33
CA LEU A 405 -17.24 5.97 -6.15
C LEU A 405 -16.95 6.42 -4.73
N ALA A 406 -17.48 5.75 -3.71
CA ALA A 406 -17.32 6.10 -2.29
C ALA A 406 -16.20 5.30 -1.61
N SER A 407 -15.04 5.14 -2.26
CA SER A 407 -13.92 4.33 -1.76
C SER A 407 -12.82 5.12 -1.06
N GLY A 408 -12.87 6.45 -1.04
CA GLY A 408 -11.84 7.31 -0.45
C GLY A 408 -11.76 7.24 1.07
N PHE A 409 -10.65 7.76 1.61
CA PHE A 409 -10.51 8.12 3.03
C PHE A 409 -11.19 9.44 3.34
N TYR A 410 -11.37 10.24 2.31
CA TYR A 410 -12.07 11.53 2.34
C TYR A 410 -13.32 11.48 1.47
N GLY A 411 -14.39 12.11 1.94
CA GLY A 411 -15.54 12.44 1.12
C GLY A 411 -15.17 13.45 0.02
N ARG A 412 -16.11 13.73 -0.88
CA ARG A 412 -15.94 14.75 -1.93
C ARG A 412 -15.66 16.17 -1.39
N ASP A 413 -16.12 16.43 -0.18
CA ASP A 413 -15.94 17.69 0.58
C ASP A 413 -14.64 17.72 1.38
N MET A 414 -13.75 16.75 1.18
CA MET A 414 -12.52 16.56 1.95
C MET A 414 -12.73 16.32 3.45
N ARG A 415 -13.94 15.95 3.87
CA ARG A 415 -14.21 15.44 5.22
C ARG A 415 -13.54 14.08 5.39
N LYS A 416 -12.84 13.89 6.50
CA LYS A 416 -12.30 12.59 6.90
C LYS A 416 -13.43 11.62 7.19
N LYS A 417 -13.47 10.49 6.51
CA LYS A 417 -14.44 9.41 6.72
C LYS A 417 -14.02 8.52 7.89
N ALA A 418 -14.92 7.65 8.34
CA ALA A 418 -14.64 6.69 9.42
C ALA A 418 -13.39 5.85 9.17
N VAL A 419 -13.15 5.45 7.93
CA VAL A 419 -11.98 4.68 7.49
C VAL A 419 -10.65 5.42 7.74
N TYR A 420 -10.59 6.75 7.57
CA TYR A 420 -9.40 7.53 7.89
C TYR A 420 -9.03 7.37 9.38
N HIS A 421 -10.00 7.54 10.26
CA HIS A 421 -9.78 7.47 11.71
C HIS A 421 -9.38 6.07 12.17
N VAL A 422 -9.94 5.03 11.54
CA VAL A 422 -9.55 3.64 11.84
C VAL A 422 -8.10 3.38 11.44
N LEU A 423 -7.67 3.81 10.25
CA LEU A 423 -6.29 3.63 9.81
C LEU A 423 -5.31 4.49 10.60
N ASP A 424 -5.68 5.73 10.93
CA ASP A 424 -4.87 6.57 11.81
C ASP A 424 -4.67 5.92 13.19
N ARG A 425 -5.73 5.35 13.76
CA ARG A 425 -5.64 4.58 15.00
C ARG A 425 -4.67 3.40 14.88
N LEU A 426 -4.78 2.61 13.81
CA LEU A 426 -3.88 1.46 13.59
C LEU A 426 -2.43 1.92 13.41
N ILE A 427 -2.17 2.84 12.47
CA ILE A 427 -0.81 3.18 12.01
C ILE A 427 -0.08 4.08 13.01
N ASN A 428 -0.75 5.11 13.54
CA ASN A 428 -0.12 6.11 14.39
C ASN A 428 -0.22 5.84 15.89
N HIS A 429 -1.05 4.86 16.30
CA HIS A 429 -1.25 4.53 17.71
C HIS A 429 -0.96 3.05 17.99
N ASP A 430 -1.73 2.13 17.45
CA ASP A 430 -1.64 0.72 17.81
C ASP A 430 -0.35 0.06 17.30
N TRP A 431 0.14 0.48 16.13
CA TRP A 431 1.36 -0.03 15.49
C TRP A 431 2.56 0.93 15.61
N LYS A 432 2.51 1.84 16.54
CA LYS A 432 3.62 2.78 16.80
C LYS A 432 4.09 2.68 18.24
N THR A 433 5.40 2.57 18.42
CA THR A 433 6.01 2.43 19.74
C THR A 433 6.31 3.80 20.34
N ARG A 434 5.72 4.07 21.51
CA ARG A 434 6.06 5.19 22.38
C ARG A 434 6.06 4.69 23.83
N LEU A 435 7.20 4.81 24.52
CA LEU A 435 7.37 4.28 25.86
C LEU A 435 8.08 5.30 26.75
N SER A 436 7.67 5.36 28.01
CA SER A 436 8.43 6.00 29.08
C SER A 436 8.96 4.90 30.00
N LEU A 437 10.26 4.75 30.09
CA LEU A 437 10.95 3.68 30.79
C LEU A 437 11.86 4.26 31.85
N LYS A 438 12.34 3.39 32.74
CA LYS A 438 13.37 3.71 33.73
C LYS A 438 14.64 2.93 33.40
N SER A 439 15.78 3.62 33.35
CA SER A 439 17.07 2.98 33.09
C SER A 439 17.42 2.03 34.24
N SER A 440 17.98 0.89 33.88
CA SER A 440 18.46 -0.13 34.79
C SER A 440 19.74 0.31 35.56
N PRO A 441 20.21 -0.47 36.57
CA PRO A 441 21.40 -0.13 37.31
C PRO A 441 22.69 -0.01 36.48
N ASP A 442 22.75 -0.64 35.30
CA ASP A 442 23.86 -0.54 34.35
C ASP A 442 23.69 0.64 33.36
N GLY A 443 22.66 1.43 33.53
CA GLY A 443 22.37 2.59 32.65
C GLY A 443 21.80 2.22 31.29
N SER A 444 21.23 1.03 31.14
CA SER A 444 20.55 0.61 29.93
C SER A 444 19.03 0.68 30.05
N VAL A 445 18.33 0.71 28.90
CA VAL A 445 16.90 0.43 28.77
C VAL A 445 16.70 -0.66 27.74
N SER A 446 15.83 -1.62 28.07
CA SER A 446 15.43 -2.70 27.15
C SER A 446 13.94 -2.55 26.84
N PHE A 447 13.59 -2.71 25.58
CA PHE A 447 12.20 -2.68 25.16
C PHE A 447 11.98 -3.55 23.92
N ARG A 448 10.72 -3.89 23.67
CA ARG A 448 10.28 -4.51 22.44
C ARG A 448 9.41 -3.53 21.69
N GLY A 449 9.76 -3.22 20.43
CA GLY A 449 9.09 -2.19 19.63
C GLY A 449 8.92 -2.60 18.19
N PHE A 450 8.05 -1.88 17.46
CA PHE A 450 7.88 -2.07 16.03
C PHE A 450 9.18 -1.73 15.29
N ARG A 451 9.48 -2.44 14.20
CA ARG A 451 10.69 -2.22 13.40
C ARG A 451 10.68 -0.84 12.76
N GLY A 452 11.83 -0.17 12.81
CA GLY A 452 12.00 1.19 12.30
C GLY A 452 13.04 1.99 13.08
N THR A 453 13.11 3.30 12.81
CA THR A 453 14.05 4.20 13.49
C THR A 453 13.41 4.83 14.72
N TYR A 454 14.25 5.02 15.73
CA TYR A 454 13.84 5.52 17.04
C TYR A 454 14.68 6.69 17.49
N ARG A 455 14.08 7.55 18.28
CA ARG A 455 14.72 8.54 19.12
C ARG A 455 14.54 8.13 20.58
N VAL A 456 15.64 8.09 21.32
CA VAL A 456 15.67 7.71 22.74
C VAL A 456 16.30 8.85 23.53
N ARG A 457 15.53 9.45 24.44
CA ARG A 457 15.93 10.63 25.24
C ARG A 457 15.96 10.31 26.71
N GLY A 458 16.96 10.83 27.42
CA GLY A 458 17.08 10.68 28.85
C GLY A 458 18.21 11.53 29.41
N ILE A 459 18.61 11.22 30.63
CA ILE A 459 19.82 11.79 31.25
C ILE A 459 20.98 10.82 30.99
N GLY A 460 22.07 11.31 30.40
CA GLY A 460 23.29 10.57 30.15
C GLY A 460 24.02 10.17 31.44
N ALA A 461 24.98 9.28 31.33
CA ALA A 461 25.80 8.83 32.46
C ALA A 461 26.58 9.98 33.12
N ASP A 462 26.88 11.05 32.36
CA ASP A 462 27.50 12.30 32.80
C ASP A 462 26.54 13.25 33.51
N GLY A 463 25.25 12.90 33.61
CA GLY A 463 24.22 13.72 34.20
C GLY A 463 23.63 14.81 33.28
N GLN A 464 24.03 14.87 32.03
CA GLN A 464 23.51 15.83 31.05
C GLN A 464 22.37 15.24 30.22
N PRO A 465 21.45 16.06 29.63
CA PRO A 465 20.48 15.58 28.66
C PRO A 465 21.16 14.84 27.50
N CYS A 466 20.63 13.70 27.15
CA CYS A 466 21.18 12.81 26.11
C CYS A 466 20.09 12.36 25.16
N GLU A 467 20.37 12.43 23.85
CA GLU A 467 19.53 11.87 22.78
C GLU A 467 20.33 10.86 21.97
N LYS A 468 19.73 9.70 21.69
CA LYS A 468 20.32 8.63 20.89
C LYS A 468 19.37 8.22 19.79
N SER A 469 19.92 7.88 18.63
CA SER A 469 19.18 7.26 17.53
C SER A 469 19.43 5.76 17.52
N LEU A 470 18.40 5.00 17.19
CA LEU A 470 18.44 3.54 17.14
C LEU A 470 17.62 3.07 15.93
N ASN A 471 18.08 2.00 15.28
CA ASN A 471 17.30 1.26 14.30
C ASN A 471 16.96 -0.13 14.87
N VAL A 472 15.68 -0.36 15.09
CA VAL A 472 15.13 -1.65 15.53
C VAL A 472 14.80 -2.49 14.28
N ARG A 473 15.52 -3.62 14.11
CA ARG A 473 15.43 -4.47 12.91
C ARG A 473 14.97 -5.89 13.22
#